data_833a86d6ad7b3c4b835946397093d56f
#
_entry.id   833a86d6ad7b3c4b835946397093d56f
#
_cell.length_a   1.000
_cell.length_b   1.000
_cell.length_c   1.000
_cell.angle_alpha   90.00
_cell.angle_beta   90.00
_cell.angle_gamma   90.00
#
_symmetry.space_group_name_H-M   'P 1'
#
loop_
_entity.id
_entity.type
_entity.pdbx_description
1 polymer ?
#
loop_
_entity_poly.entity_id
_entity_poly.type
_entity_poly.pdbx_seq_one_letter_code
_entity_poly.pdbx_strand_id
1 'polypeptide(L)'
;MHSIFLFIFIIINLVVVTSVRAETWVLPPHGIDIFGQIRTTQASRTETLLDIARQYDIGQIEILLANPTVDRWLPEDGAKVILPSRYIIPHAERKGLLLNLPEMRIYYFPETKQGEKPMITTYPVGIGRMDWVTPLGVSKIVEKKKDPTWIPPKSLQMDRIANGEQPYPSIVPPGPTNPLGRHAMRLSIGGGSYLIHGTIKPFGVGMRVSAGCVRMYPEDIEALFDKIPVGTQVQIVNQPIKLGWLLDSLFIELHPPLEEEEAIYADYWQMAVNAIND
;
A
#
# COMPACT_ATOMS: atom_id res chain seq x y z
N MET A 1 26.11 -4.86 65.06
CA MET A 1 26.42 -4.88 63.65
C MET A 1 25.17 -5.32 62.89
N HIS A 2 24.40 -4.39 62.29
CA HIS A 2 23.19 -4.68 61.50
C HIS A 2 23.54 -4.53 60.03
N SER A 3 23.57 -5.64 59.30
CA SER A 3 23.77 -5.62 57.85
C SER A 3 22.45 -5.28 57.16
N ILE A 4 22.40 -4.16 56.49
CA ILE A 4 21.29 -3.75 55.63
C ILE A 4 21.52 -4.39 54.24
N PHE A 5 20.68 -5.35 53.84
CA PHE A 5 20.63 -5.86 52.48
C PHE A 5 19.77 -4.94 51.61
N LEU A 6 20.42 -4.23 50.68
CA LEU A 6 19.78 -3.39 49.69
C LEU A 6 19.34 -4.29 48.50
N PHE A 7 18.04 -4.56 48.37
CA PHE A 7 17.47 -5.23 47.18
C PHE A 7 17.31 -4.19 46.08
N ILE A 8 18.13 -4.26 45.04
CA ILE A 8 17.96 -3.44 43.82
C ILE A 8 16.96 -4.19 42.92
N PHE A 9 15.75 -3.66 42.84
CA PHE A 9 14.76 -4.11 41.84
C PHE A 9 15.12 -3.50 40.47
N ILE A 10 15.68 -4.33 39.55
CA ILE A 10 15.87 -3.94 38.16
C ILE A 10 14.51 -4.12 37.46
N ILE A 11 13.82 -3.02 37.20
CA ILE A 11 12.63 -3.03 36.33
C ILE A 11 13.14 -3.14 34.89
N ILE A 12 13.08 -4.34 34.33
CA ILE A 12 13.30 -4.56 32.90
C ILE A 12 12.04 -4.05 32.18
N ASN A 13 12.12 -2.87 31.60
CA ASN A 13 11.11 -2.42 30.64
C ASN A 13 11.20 -3.30 29.39
N LEU A 14 10.31 -4.27 29.29
CA LEU A 14 10.13 -5.06 28.08
C LEU A 14 9.49 -4.16 27.01
N VAL A 15 10.31 -3.58 26.14
CA VAL A 15 9.80 -2.89 24.94
C VAL A 15 9.24 -3.98 24.03
N VAL A 16 7.92 -4.12 24.05
CA VAL A 16 7.22 -4.96 23.08
C VAL A 16 7.27 -4.23 21.75
N VAL A 17 8.26 -4.58 20.92
CA VAL A 17 8.27 -4.18 19.52
C VAL A 17 7.14 -4.92 18.84
N THR A 18 5.97 -4.28 18.73
CA THR A 18 4.90 -4.77 17.90
C THR A 18 5.35 -4.66 16.44
N SER A 19 5.67 -5.80 15.84
CA SER A 19 5.94 -5.83 14.40
C SER A 19 4.67 -5.38 13.67
N VAL A 20 4.77 -4.27 12.95
CA VAL A 20 3.76 -3.84 11.98
C VAL A 20 3.57 -4.96 10.98
N ARG A 21 2.36 -5.48 10.89
CA ARG A 21 1.97 -6.49 9.90
C ARG A 21 0.61 -6.13 9.37
N ALA A 22 0.46 -6.21 8.06
CA ALA A 22 -0.82 -6.06 7.40
C ALA A 22 -1.87 -6.99 8.04
N GLU A 23 -3.02 -6.41 8.34
CA GLU A 23 -4.13 -7.16 8.91
C GLU A 23 -4.73 -8.10 7.85
N THR A 24 -5.08 -9.29 8.29
CA THR A 24 -5.72 -10.31 7.46
C THR A 24 -7.13 -10.55 7.99
N TRP A 25 -8.12 -10.49 7.12
CA TRP A 25 -9.53 -10.70 7.46
C TRP A 25 -10.09 -11.94 6.77
N VAL A 26 -11.20 -12.45 7.29
CA VAL A 26 -12.00 -13.43 6.57
C VAL A 26 -12.60 -12.73 5.36
N LEU A 27 -12.42 -13.31 4.17
CA LEU A 27 -13.02 -12.78 2.95
C LEU A 27 -14.54 -12.83 3.08
N PRO A 28 -15.24 -11.70 2.88
CA PRO A 28 -16.71 -11.70 2.90
C PRO A 28 -17.29 -12.63 1.83
N PRO A 29 -18.43 -13.27 2.10
CA PRO A 29 -19.12 -14.07 1.10
C PRO A 29 -19.57 -13.21 -0.08
N HIS A 30 -19.91 -13.86 -1.20
CA HIS A 30 -20.46 -13.15 -2.37
C HIS A 30 -21.71 -12.34 -1.98
N GLY A 31 -21.80 -11.12 -2.50
CA GLY A 31 -22.87 -10.16 -2.16
C GLY A 31 -22.54 -9.27 -0.97
N ILE A 32 -21.40 -9.51 -0.29
CA ILE A 32 -20.82 -8.58 0.69
C ILE A 32 -19.43 -8.21 0.19
N ASP A 33 -19.21 -6.91 -0.03
CA ASP A 33 -17.97 -6.40 -0.61
C ASP A 33 -17.13 -5.59 0.37
N ILE A 34 -17.61 -5.48 1.63
CA ILE A 34 -17.01 -4.63 2.65
C ILE A 34 -16.34 -5.48 3.72
N PHE A 35 -15.11 -5.10 4.08
CA PHE A 35 -14.37 -5.70 5.19
C PHE A 35 -13.56 -4.63 5.94
N GLY A 36 -13.00 -5.02 7.09
CA GLY A 36 -12.29 -4.08 7.96
C GLY A 36 -13.23 -3.15 8.72
N GLN A 37 -12.67 -2.17 9.40
CA GLN A 37 -13.44 -1.21 10.22
C GLN A 37 -12.68 0.10 10.35
N ILE A 38 -13.41 1.22 10.45
CA ILE A 38 -12.81 2.50 10.78
C ILE A 38 -12.43 2.48 12.26
N ARG A 39 -11.18 2.81 12.54
CA ARG A 39 -10.61 2.88 13.89
C ARG A 39 -10.09 4.28 14.17
N THR A 40 -9.66 4.51 15.38
CA THR A 40 -8.97 5.76 15.76
C THR A 40 -7.80 5.45 16.65
N THR A 41 -6.76 6.29 16.58
CA THR A 41 -5.65 6.32 17.51
C THR A 41 -5.41 7.75 18.00
N GLN A 42 -4.46 7.95 18.89
CA GLN A 42 -4.02 9.27 19.33
C GLN A 42 -2.61 9.50 18.84
N ALA A 43 -2.35 10.67 18.28
CA ALA A 43 -1.01 11.09 17.87
C ALA A 43 -0.14 11.40 19.09
N SER A 44 1.14 11.18 18.93
CA SER A 44 2.18 11.62 19.86
C SER A 44 3.02 12.73 19.21
N ARG A 45 3.56 13.65 20.01
CA ARG A 45 4.48 14.71 19.51
C ARG A 45 5.76 14.20 18.87
N THR A 46 6.08 12.92 19.07
CA THR A 46 7.32 12.31 18.58
C THR A 46 7.15 11.59 17.25
N GLU A 47 5.92 11.58 16.69
CA GLU A 47 5.61 10.89 15.44
C GLU A 47 4.85 11.82 14.49
N THR A 48 5.04 11.63 13.19
CA THR A 48 4.29 12.29 12.13
C THR A 48 3.02 11.50 11.82
N LEU A 49 2.06 12.13 11.12
CA LEU A 49 0.89 11.42 10.60
C LEU A 49 1.31 10.31 9.61
N LEU A 50 2.46 10.45 8.96
CA LEU A 50 3.02 9.44 8.04
C LEU A 50 3.62 8.24 8.78
N ASP A 51 4.19 8.44 9.97
CA ASP A 51 4.64 7.34 10.84
C ASP A 51 3.45 6.53 11.33
N ILE A 52 2.36 7.21 11.73
CA ILE A 52 1.11 6.57 12.11
C ILE A 52 0.54 5.79 10.92
N ALA A 53 0.53 6.37 9.72
CA ALA A 53 0.05 5.70 8.51
C ALA A 53 0.80 4.37 8.29
N ARG A 54 2.14 4.40 8.33
CA ARG A 54 2.97 3.20 8.19
C ARG A 54 2.73 2.18 9.30
N GLN A 55 2.56 2.63 10.55
CA GLN A 55 2.28 1.74 11.68
C GLN A 55 0.97 0.95 11.51
N TYR A 56 0.00 1.48 10.78
CA TYR A 56 -1.31 0.87 10.57
C TYR A 56 -1.58 0.40 9.13
N ASP A 57 -0.55 0.24 8.30
CA ASP A 57 -0.65 -0.17 6.88
C ASP A 57 -1.64 0.68 6.07
N ILE A 58 -1.54 2.00 6.26
CA ILE A 58 -2.33 3.01 5.57
C ILE A 58 -1.41 3.79 4.63
N GLY A 59 -1.91 4.15 3.45
CA GLY A 59 -1.19 4.97 2.48
C GLY A 59 -1.11 6.43 2.91
N GLN A 60 -0.08 7.15 2.43
CA GLN A 60 0.11 8.55 2.80
C GLN A 60 -1.10 9.43 2.42
N ILE A 61 -1.59 9.36 1.18
CA ILE A 61 -2.75 10.17 0.76
C ILE A 61 -4.00 9.73 1.52
N GLU A 62 -4.18 8.45 1.75
CA GLU A 62 -5.31 7.87 2.46
C GLU A 62 -5.45 8.44 3.90
N ILE A 63 -4.35 8.43 4.67
CA ILE A 63 -4.37 8.98 6.04
C ILE A 63 -4.60 10.49 6.05
N LEU A 64 -4.04 11.23 5.07
CA LEU A 64 -4.20 12.67 4.97
C LEU A 64 -5.65 13.07 4.63
N LEU A 65 -6.28 12.36 3.70
CA LEU A 65 -7.69 12.60 3.33
C LEU A 65 -8.65 12.29 4.48
N ALA A 66 -8.35 11.26 5.28
CA ALA A 66 -9.14 10.93 6.46
C ALA A 66 -8.96 11.91 7.63
N ASN A 67 -7.87 12.70 7.64
CA ASN A 67 -7.51 13.60 8.73
C ASN A 67 -7.11 15.01 8.24
N PRO A 68 -7.99 15.74 7.53
CA PRO A 68 -7.65 17.01 6.88
C PRO A 68 -7.28 18.14 7.86
N THR A 69 -7.64 18.01 9.13
CA THR A 69 -7.38 19.02 10.17
C THR A 69 -6.17 18.69 11.05
N VAL A 70 -5.55 17.52 10.85
CA VAL A 70 -4.36 17.11 11.63
C VAL A 70 -3.11 17.48 10.83
N ASP A 71 -2.17 18.19 11.49
CA ASP A 71 -0.89 18.52 10.87
C ASP A 71 -0.11 17.25 10.54
N ARG A 72 0.36 17.14 9.28
CA ARG A 72 1.04 15.92 8.81
C ARG A 72 2.40 15.70 9.44
N TRP A 73 3.10 16.78 9.82
CA TRP A 73 4.48 16.73 10.30
C TRP A 73 4.60 16.88 11.80
N LEU A 74 3.67 17.61 12.40
CA LEU A 74 3.68 17.93 13.83
C LEU A 74 2.24 17.87 14.38
N PRO A 75 1.63 16.69 14.46
CA PRO A 75 0.30 16.56 15.05
C PRO A 75 0.34 16.99 16.52
N GLU A 76 -0.74 17.58 17.01
CA GLU A 76 -0.88 17.91 18.43
C GLU A 76 -0.87 16.62 19.27
N ASP A 77 -0.24 16.69 20.44
CA ASP A 77 -0.18 15.56 21.36
C ASP A 77 -1.59 15.16 21.82
N GLY A 78 -1.92 13.88 21.68
CA GLY A 78 -3.26 13.37 21.94
C GLY A 78 -4.30 13.68 20.87
N ALA A 79 -3.94 14.32 19.76
CA ALA A 79 -4.85 14.54 18.64
C ALA A 79 -5.45 13.21 18.17
N LYS A 80 -6.77 13.19 17.99
CA LYS A 80 -7.48 12.01 17.48
C LYS A 80 -7.19 11.84 15.98
N VAL A 81 -6.65 10.70 15.61
CA VAL A 81 -6.36 10.31 14.22
C VAL A 81 -7.32 9.20 13.79
N ILE A 82 -8.03 9.42 12.68
CA ILE A 82 -8.90 8.43 12.04
C ILE A 82 -8.03 7.49 11.21
N LEU A 83 -8.22 6.19 11.41
CA LEU A 83 -7.60 5.12 10.63
C LEU A 83 -8.65 4.57 9.65
N PRO A 84 -8.59 4.90 8.36
CA PRO A 84 -9.60 4.53 7.36
C PRO A 84 -9.44 3.08 6.89
N SER A 85 -9.46 2.11 7.81
CA SER A 85 -9.22 0.69 7.56
C SER A 85 -10.51 -0.13 7.31
N ARG A 86 -11.54 0.48 6.72
CA ARG A 86 -12.70 -0.18 6.14
C ARG A 86 -12.65 -0.02 4.63
N TYR A 87 -12.74 -1.11 3.90
CA TYR A 87 -12.50 -1.16 2.46
C TYR A 87 -13.65 -1.82 1.73
N ILE A 88 -13.97 -1.28 0.54
CA ILE A 88 -14.82 -1.95 -0.45
C ILE A 88 -13.90 -2.69 -1.42
N ILE A 89 -14.11 -3.99 -1.61
CA ILE A 89 -13.34 -4.79 -2.56
C ILE A 89 -13.63 -4.27 -3.98
N PRO A 90 -12.61 -3.94 -4.79
CA PRO A 90 -12.84 -3.54 -6.17
C PRO A 90 -13.55 -4.64 -6.97
N HIS A 91 -14.39 -4.25 -7.91
CA HIS A 91 -15.14 -5.18 -8.76
C HIS A 91 -14.19 -5.86 -9.76
N ALA A 92 -13.68 -7.04 -9.37
CA ALA A 92 -12.78 -7.89 -10.14
C ALA A 92 -12.77 -9.32 -9.57
N GLU A 93 -12.06 -10.23 -10.23
CA GLU A 93 -11.91 -11.60 -9.73
C GLU A 93 -11.14 -11.61 -8.40
N ARG A 94 -11.69 -12.24 -7.36
CA ARG A 94 -11.08 -12.35 -6.02
C ARG A 94 -10.04 -13.48 -5.99
N LYS A 95 -8.92 -13.27 -6.70
CA LYS A 95 -7.85 -14.25 -6.88
C LYS A 95 -6.48 -13.60 -7.02
N GLY A 96 -5.47 -14.17 -6.38
CA GLY A 96 -4.11 -13.68 -6.45
C GLY A 96 -3.96 -12.26 -5.92
N LEU A 97 -3.43 -11.35 -6.72
CA LEU A 97 -3.29 -9.94 -6.40
C LEU A 97 -4.25 -9.08 -7.23
N LEU A 98 -4.90 -8.12 -6.59
CA LEU A 98 -5.73 -7.10 -7.21
C LEU A 98 -5.23 -5.73 -6.79
N LEU A 99 -4.72 -4.93 -7.72
CA LEU A 99 -4.26 -3.57 -7.51
C LEU A 99 -5.29 -2.59 -8.05
N ASN A 100 -5.81 -1.71 -7.18
CA ASN A 100 -6.63 -0.58 -7.59
C ASN A 100 -5.80 0.70 -7.58
N LEU A 101 -5.57 1.29 -8.75
CA LEU A 101 -4.64 2.41 -8.91
C LEU A 101 -5.09 3.68 -8.17
N PRO A 102 -6.33 4.18 -8.28
CA PRO A 102 -6.75 5.41 -7.61
C PRO A 102 -6.69 5.30 -6.08
N GLU A 103 -6.92 4.12 -5.56
CA GLU A 103 -6.86 3.80 -4.15
C GLU A 103 -5.41 3.63 -3.65
N MET A 104 -4.46 3.35 -4.57
CA MET A 104 -3.08 3.00 -4.27
C MET A 104 -2.98 1.85 -3.27
N ARG A 105 -3.73 0.76 -3.54
CA ARG A 105 -3.85 -0.39 -2.65
C ARG A 105 -3.87 -1.71 -3.40
N ILE A 106 -3.15 -2.70 -2.88
CA ILE A 106 -3.18 -4.10 -3.31
C ILE A 106 -4.02 -4.91 -2.35
N TYR A 107 -4.86 -5.78 -2.89
CA TYR A 107 -5.59 -6.84 -2.20
C TYR A 107 -4.98 -8.18 -2.56
N TYR A 108 -4.72 -9.01 -1.57
CA TYR A 108 -4.21 -10.36 -1.75
C TYR A 108 -5.27 -11.36 -1.32
N PHE A 109 -5.61 -12.25 -2.24
CA PHE A 109 -6.53 -13.36 -2.04
C PHE A 109 -5.71 -14.67 -2.08
N PRO A 110 -5.29 -15.21 -0.92
CA PRO A 110 -4.56 -16.47 -0.88
C PRO A 110 -5.43 -17.63 -1.37
N GLU A 111 -4.80 -18.65 -1.95
CA GLU A 111 -5.49 -19.89 -2.26
C GLU A 111 -6.03 -20.52 -0.97
N THR A 112 -7.33 -20.85 -0.98
CA THR A 112 -8.00 -21.45 0.17
C THR A 112 -7.88 -22.97 0.07
N LYS A 113 -7.34 -23.61 1.09
CA LYS A 113 -7.30 -25.06 1.17
C LYS A 113 -8.64 -25.62 1.65
N GLN A 114 -8.88 -26.88 1.35
CA GLN A 114 -10.11 -27.53 1.78
C GLN A 114 -10.29 -27.46 3.31
N GLY A 115 -11.44 -26.92 3.75
CA GLY A 115 -11.77 -26.76 5.17
C GLY A 115 -11.26 -25.45 5.81
N GLU A 116 -10.48 -24.64 5.09
CA GLU A 116 -10.07 -23.32 5.55
C GLU A 116 -11.09 -22.24 5.15
N LYS A 117 -11.15 -21.15 5.93
CA LYS A 117 -11.92 -19.96 5.53
C LYS A 117 -11.12 -19.16 4.49
N PRO A 118 -11.76 -18.68 3.43
CA PRO A 118 -11.10 -17.75 2.50
C PRO A 118 -10.70 -16.47 3.24
N MET A 119 -9.51 -15.97 2.94
CA MET A 119 -8.93 -14.81 3.61
C MET A 119 -8.65 -13.70 2.60
N ILE A 120 -8.54 -12.48 3.10
CA ILE A 120 -8.10 -11.30 2.36
C ILE A 120 -7.10 -10.51 3.20
N THR A 121 -6.04 -10.06 2.57
CA THR A 121 -5.07 -9.11 3.15
C THR A 121 -4.93 -7.92 2.21
N THR A 122 -4.74 -6.71 2.72
CA THR A 122 -4.55 -5.54 1.87
C THR A 122 -3.35 -4.72 2.31
N TYR A 123 -2.69 -4.07 1.35
CA TYR A 123 -1.46 -3.30 1.53
C TYR A 123 -1.54 -1.98 0.78
N PRO A 124 -1.14 -0.86 1.38
CA PRO A 124 -0.96 0.39 0.66
C PRO A 124 0.24 0.30 -0.27
N VAL A 125 0.18 0.99 -1.40
CA VAL A 125 1.26 1.00 -2.39
C VAL A 125 1.49 2.38 -2.98
N GLY A 126 2.73 2.68 -3.36
CA GLY A 126 3.02 3.77 -4.27
C GLY A 126 2.97 3.27 -5.72
N ILE A 127 2.47 4.11 -6.62
CA ILE A 127 2.29 3.79 -8.05
C ILE A 127 3.06 4.74 -8.95
N GLY A 128 2.99 4.52 -10.26
CA GLY A 128 3.57 5.39 -11.29
C GLY A 128 3.03 6.81 -11.22
N ARG A 129 3.92 7.81 -11.43
CA ARG A 129 3.53 9.20 -11.63
C ARG A 129 2.91 9.38 -13.03
N MET A 130 2.27 10.52 -13.29
CA MET A 130 1.50 10.80 -14.51
C MET A 130 2.25 10.45 -15.81
N ASP A 131 3.53 10.81 -15.92
CA ASP A 131 4.35 10.53 -17.12
C ASP A 131 4.76 9.06 -17.27
N TRP A 132 4.59 8.26 -16.22
CA TRP A 132 5.01 6.84 -16.16
C TRP A 132 3.91 6.00 -15.52
N VAL A 133 2.84 5.83 -16.26
CA VAL A 133 1.62 5.16 -15.79
C VAL A 133 1.88 3.68 -15.53
N THR A 134 1.33 3.18 -14.44
CA THR A 134 1.22 1.73 -14.19
C THR A 134 0.12 1.18 -15.11
N PRO A 135 0.42 0.20 -16.00
CA PRO A 135 -0.55 -0.26 -16.99
C PRO A 135 -1.70 -1.04 -16.37
N LEU A 136 -2.90 -0.82 -16.89
CA LEU A 136 -4.09 -1.60 -16.53
C LEU A 136 -4.08 -2.98 -17.20
N GLY A 137 -4.82 -3.92 -16.62
CA GLY A 137 -5.09 -5.23 -17.20
C GLY A 137 -4.67 -6.40 -16.33
N VAL A 138 -4.59 -7.58 -16.94
CA VAL A 138 -4.24 -8.82 -16.24
C VAL A 138 -2.79 -9.19 -16.53
N SER A 139 -2.05 -9.42 -15.48
CA SER A 139 -0.64 -9.82 -15.47
C SER A 139 -0.45 -11.05 -14.59
N LYS A 140 0.79 -11.50 -14.47
CA LYS A 140 1.20 -12.53 -13.50
C LYS A 140 2.61 -12.26 -13.00
N ILE A 141 2.93 -12.77 -11.81
CA ILE A 141 4.30 -12.81 -11.31
C ILE A 141 5.10 -13.81 -12.14
N VAL A 142 6.16 -13.36 -12.80
CA VAL A 142 7.03 -14.22 -13.63
C VAL A 142 8.40 -14.48 -13.01
N GLU A 143 8.84 -13.65 -12.08
CA GLU A 143 10.12 -13.78 -11.39
C GLU A 143 10.02 -13.16 -9.98
N LYS A 144 10.76 -13.74 -9.04
CA LYS A 144 10.91 -13.22 -7.67
C LYS A 144 12.39 -13.13 -7.34
N LYS A 145 12.83 -12.01 -6.76
CA LYS A 145 14.24 -11.79 -6.42
C LYS A 145 14.37 -11.19 -5.03
N LYS A 146 15.10 -11.90 -4.14
CA LYS A 146 15.62 -11.33 -2.88
C LYS A 146 16.92 -10.60 -3.20
N ASP A 147 17.14 -9.48 -2.53
CA ASP A 147 18.32 -8.62 -2.69
C ASP A 147 18.61 -8.36 -4.18
N PRO A 148 17.66 -7.69 -4.91
CA PRO A 148 17.78 -7.49 -6.33
C PRO A 148 18.89 -6.50 -6.67
N THR A 149 19.56 -6.70 -7.80
CA THR A 149 20.34 -5.65 -8.47
C THR A 149 19.38 -4.76 -9.25
N TRP A 150 19.53 -3.45 -9.15
CA TRP A 150 18.73 -2.51 -9.92
C TRP A 150 19.52 -1.97 -11.12
N ILE A 151 18.92 -2.07 -12.29
CA ILE A 151 19.39 -1.44 -13.53
C ILE A 151 18.41 -0.30 -13.82
N PRO A 152 18.83 0.97 -13.67
CA PRO A 152 17.94 2.10 -13.91
C PRO A 152 17.44 2.12 -15.35
N PRO A 153 16.13 2.27 -15.61
CA PRO A 153 15.59 2.44 -16.95
C PRO A 153 16.23 3.63 -17.66
N LYS A 154 16.45 3.53 -18.97
CA LYS A 154 17.01 4.62 -19.78
C LYS A 154 16.18 5.90 -19.69
N SER A 155 14.84 5.78 -19.68
CA SER A 155 13.93 6.91 -19.52
C SER A 155 14.17 7.66 -18.21
N LEU A 156 14.38 6.96 -17.10
CA LEU A 156 14.68 7.55 -15.80
C LEU A 156 16.05 8.25 -15.79
N GLN A 157 17.03 7.69 -16.46
CA GLN A 157 18.34 8.33 -16.63
C GLN A 157 18.23 9.65 -17.42
N MET A 158 17.47 9.61 -18.52
CA MET A 158 17.23 10.80 -19.35
C MET A 158 16.46 11.89 -18.61
N ASP A 159 15.44 11.52 -17.85
CA ASP A 159 14.65 12.42 -17.01
C ASP A 159 15.53 13.15 -15.98
N ARG A 160 16.43 12.43 -15.30
CA ARG A 160 17.36 13.05 -14.36
C ARG A 160 18.31 14.05 -15.04
N ILE A 161 18.86 13.66 -16.20
CA ILE A 161 19.76 14.53 -16.96
C ILE A 161 19.01 15.80 -17.42
N ALA A 162 17.77 15.66 -17.89
CA ALA A 162 16.93 16.77 -18.29
C ALA A 162 16.63 17.74 -17.14
N ASN A 163 16.53 17.22 -15.92
CA ASN A 163 16.33 17.99 -14.69
C ASN A 163 17.65 18.55 -14.08
N GLY A 164 18.79 18.38 -14.76
CA GLY A 164 20.09 18.86 -14.28
C GLY A 164 20.67 18.02 -13.14
N GLU A 165 20.15 16.82 -12.92
CA GLU A 165 20.63 15.90 -11.90
C GLU A 165 21.69 14.94 -12.46
N GLN A 166 22.56 14.43 -11.57
CA GLN A 166 23.50 13.37 -11.97
C GLN A 166 22.74 12.08 -12.29
N PRO A 167 23.08 11.38 -13.38
CA PRO A 167 22.47 10.10 -13.70
C PRO A 167 22.77 9.07 -12.60
N TYR A 168 21.89 8.09 -12.46
CA TYR A 168 22.18 6.95 -11.60
C TYR A 168 23.38 6.15 -12.15
N PRO A 169 24.12 5.42 -11.30
CA PRO A 169 25.04 4.39 -11.76
C PRO A 169 24.33 3.41 -12.70
N SER A 170 25.04 2.90 -13.72
CA SER A 170 24.47 1.94 -14.68
C SER A 170 23.90 0.67 -14.00
N ILE A 171 24.46 0.32 -12.85
CA ILE A 171 24.05 -0.82 -12.02
C ILE A 171 24.13 -0.39 -10.57
N VAL A 172 23.06 -0.61 -9.80
CA VAL A 172 23.03 -0.43 -8.34
C VAL A 172 22.93 -1.83 -7.70
N PRO A 173 23.98 -2.27 -6.97
CA PRO A 173 23.98 -3.59 -6.34
C PRO A 173 22.95 -3.67 -5.20
N PRO A 174 22.66 -4.87 -4.68
CA PRO A 174 21.90 -5.03 -3.46
C PRO A 174 22.48 -4.21 -2.30
N GLY A 175 21.63 -3.64 -1.46
CA GLY A 175 22.10 -2.88 -0.31
C GLY A 175 21.20 -1.70 0.06
N PRO A 176 21.60 -0.91 1.08
CA PRO A 176 20.78 0.16 1.65
C PRO A 176 20.53 1.34 0.71
N THR A 177 21.24 1.43 -0.40
CA THR A 177 21.06 2.48 -1.42
C THR A 177 20.24 2.02 -2.63
N ASN A 178 19.86 0.74 -2.68
CA ASN A 178 19.08 0.20 -3.80
C ASN A 178 17.60 0.60 -3.69
N PRO A 179 17.04 1.35 -4.65
CA PRO A 179 15.68 1.85 -4.56
C PRO A 179 14.59 0.76 -4.61
N LEU A 180 14.93 -0.46 -5.05
CA LEU A 180 14.01 -1.60 -5.04
C LEU A 180 13.84 -2.23 -3.64
N GLY A 181 14.67 -1.84 -2.67
CA GLY A 181 14.69 -2.50 -1.37
C GLY A 181 15.20 -3.94 -1.48
N ARG A 182 14.76 -4.79 -0.55
CA ARG A 182 15.26 -6.17 -0.41
C ARG A 182 14.49 -7.22 -1.23
N HIS A 183 13.31 -6.88 -1.75
CA HIS A 183 12.44 -7.82 -2.46
C HIS A 183 11.83 -7.19 -3.69
N ALA A 184 11.82 -7.91 -4.80
CA ALA A 184 11.17 -7.51 -6.04
C ALA A 184 10.49 -8.72 -6.71
N MET A 185 9.29 -8.49 -7.24
CA MET A 185 8.50 -9.45 -8.02
C MET A 185 8.21 -8.83 -9.39
N ARG A 186 8.61 -9.51 -10.46
CA ARG A 186 8.44 -9.05 -11.85
C ARG A 186 7.08 -9.43 -12.39
N LEU A 187 6.42 -8.47 -13.01
CA LEU A 187 5.15 -8.67 -13.71
C LEU A 187 5.38 -9.05 -15.18
N SER A 188 4.49 -9.85 -15.77
CA SER A 188 4.55 -10.21 -17.20
C SER A 188 4.11 -9.07 -18.11
N ILE A 189 3.34 -8.09 -17.63
CA ILE A 189 2.85 -6.95 -18.39
C ILE A 189 4.01 -6.05 -18.81
N GLY A 190 3.86 -5.32 -19.92
CA GLY A 190 4.87 -4.41 -20.44
C GLY A 190 6.21 -5.07 -20.76
N GLY A 191 6.20 -6.34 -21.21
CA GLY A 191 7.42 -7.08 -21.52
C GLY A 191 8.30 -7.37 -20.31
N GLY A 192 7.75 -7.35 -19.09
CA GLY A 192 8.50 -7.61 -17.87
C GLY A 192 9.22 -6.38 -17.29
N SER A 193 8.89 -5.19 -17.73
CA SER A 193 9.51 -3.95 -17.25
C SER A 193 8.95 -3.48 -15.89
N TYR A 194 7.79 -3.96 -15.48
CA TYR A 194 7.11 -3.54 -14.25
C TYR A 194 7.37 -4.50 -13.09
N LEU A 195 7.54 -3.93 -11.91
CA LEU A 195 7.83 -4.66 -10.68
C LEU A 195 6.84 -4.27 -9.57
N ILE A 196 6.57 -5.23 -8.68
CA ILE A 196 6.11 -4.96 -7.31
C ILE A 196 7.36 -5.13 -6.44
N HIS A 197 7.75 -4.10 -5.69
CA HIS A 197 9.02 -4.10 -4.96
C HIS A 197 8.97 -3.29 -3.66
N GLY A 198 9.93 -3.52 -2.80
CA GLY A 198 10.13 -2.72 -1.59
C GLY A 198 10.66 -1.31 -1.89
N THR A 199 11.11 -0.64 -0.86
CA THR A 199 11.67 0.71 -0.99
C THR A 199 12.64 1.03 0.14
N ILE A 200 13.59 1.92 -0.15
CA ILE A 200 14.39 2.63 0.87
C ILE A 200 13.78 3.99 1.24
N LYS A 201 12.67 4.36 0.58
CA LYS A 201 11.94 5.62 0.81
C LYS A 201 10.47 5.31 1.14
N PRO A 202 10.16 4.81 2.34
CA PRO A 202 8.82 4.35 2.72
C PRO A 202 7.76 5.46 2.65
N PHE A 203 8.13 6.72 2.84
CA PHE A 203 7.21 7.86 2.72
C PHE A 203 6.59 8.04 1.32
N GLY A 204 7.04 7.31 0.31
CA GLY A 204 6.42 7.29 -1.01
C GLY A 204 5.31 6.24 -1.19
N VAL A 205 4.99 5.47 -0.14
CA VAL A 205 3.86 4.52 -0.17
C VAL A 205 2.55 5.27 0.02
N GLY A 206 1.56 4.98 -0.81
CA GLY A 206 0.32 5.77 -0.90
C GLY A 206 0.49 7.08 -1.68
N MET A 207 1.45 7.15 -2.60
CA MET A 207 1.70 8.29 -3.49
C MET A 207 2.00 7.85 -4.92
N ARG A 208 1.85 8.79 -5.86
CA ARG A 208 2.25 8.65 -7.28
C ARG A 208 3.68 9.18 -7.47
N VAL A 209 4.68 8.34 -7.23
CA VAL A 209 6.09 8.77 -7.20
C VAL A 209 7.06 7.83 -7.89
N SER A 210 6.59 6.73 -8.46
CA SER A 210 7.46 5.74 -9.12
C SER A 210 7.55 5.98 -10.64
N ALA A 211 8.45 5.25 -11.28
CA ALA A 211 8.57 5.17 -12.75
C ALA A 211 7.71 4.01 -13.30
N GLY A 212 6.46 3.89 -12.84
CA GLY A 212 5.50 2.88 -13.28
C GLY A 212 5.45 1.61 -12.43
N CYS A 213 6.47 1.33 -11.63
CA CYS A 213 6.50 0.19 -10.72
C CYS A 213 5.62 0.41 -9.48
N VAL A 214 5.25 -0.68 -8.84
CA VAL A 214 4.43 -0.69 -7.60
C VAL A 214 5.36 -0.81 -6.40
N ARG A 215 5.32 0.20 -5.53
CA ARG A 215 6.20 0.31 -4.36
C ARG A 215 5.43 -0.04 -3.09
N MET A 216 5.98 -0.93 -2.27
CA MET A 216 5.41 -1.35 -0.99
C MET A 216 6.29 -0.93 0.18
N TYR A 217 5.74 -0.86 1.38
CA TYR A 217 6.55 -0.80 2.60
C TYR A 217 7.51 -1.99 2.65
N PRO A 218 8.73 -1.83 3.19
CA PRO A 218 9.72 -2.91 3.27
C PRO A 218 9.20 -4.14 4.00
N GLU A 219 8.50 -3.96 5.11
CA GLU A 219 7.88 -5.01 5.92
C GLU A 219 6.76 -5.73 5.20
N ASP A 220 5.95 -5.01 4.40
CA ASP A 220 4.83 -5.57 3.65
C ASP A 220 5.28 -6.47 2.51
N ILE A 221 6.22 -5.97 1.69
CA ILE A 221 6.75 -6.78 0.58
C ILE A 221 7.50 -8.01 1.11
N GLU A 222 8.19 -7.92 2.24
CA GLU A 222 8.85 -9.05 2.86
C GLU A 222 7.84 -10.11 3.30
N ALA A 223 6.75 -9.68 3.98
CA ALA A 223 5.68 -10.57 4.42
C ALA A 223 4.89 -11.19 3.25
N LEU A 224 4.68 -10.43 2.17
CA LEU A 224 3.95 -10.87 0.99
C LEU A 224 4.80 -11.78 0.10
N PHE A 225 6.08 -11.48 -0.06
CA PHE A 225 6.99 -12.16 -0.97
C PHE A 225 6.99 -13.68 -0.79
N ASP A 226 7.09 -14.18 0.43
CA ASP A 226 7.15 -15.60 0.69
C ASP A 226 5.79 -16.31 0.46
N LYS A 227 4.68 -15.59 0.52
CA LYS A 227 3.31 -16.10 0.29
C LYS A 227 2.92 -16.19 -1.18
N ILE A 228 3.54 -15.39 -2.06
CA ILE A 228 3.18 -15.30 -3.48
C ILE A 228 4.04 -16.24 -4.30
N PRO A 229 3.51 -17.30 -4.93
CA PRO A 229 4.25 -18.13 -5.89
C PRO A 229 4.43 -17.43 -7.24
N VAL A 230 5.46 -17.82 -7.99
CA VAL A 230 5.56 -17.48 -9.41
C VAL A 230 4.34 -18.06 -10.15
N GLY A 231 3.76 -17.30 -11.07
CA GLY A 231 2.51 -17.65 -11.76
C GLY A 231 1.27 -17.00 -11.14
N THR A 232 1.36 -16.43 -9.92
CA THR A 232 0.22 -15.73 -9.30
C THR A 232 -0.31 -14.64 -10.23
N GLN A 233 -1.63 -14.64 -10.44
CA GLN A 233 -2.34 -13.61 -11.20
C GLN A 233 -2.26 -12.26 -10.50
N VAL A 234 -2.09 -11.20 -11.28
CA VAL A 234 -2.12 -9.81 -10.84
C VAL A 234 -3.08 -9.04 -11.73
N GLN A 235 -4.19 -8.59 -11.16
CA GLN A 235 -5.14 -7.73 -11.85
C GLN A 235 -4.87 -6.28 -11.46
N ILE A 236 -4.82 -5.39 -12.44
CA ILE A 236 -4.59 -3.95 -12.23
C ILE A 236 -5.80 -3.22 -12.79
N VAL A 237 -6.55 -2.58 -11.92
CA VAL A 237 -7.81 -1.90 -12.23
C VAL A 237 -7.74 -0.42 -11.87
N ASN A 238 -8.69 0.35 -12.42
CA ASN A 238 -8.87 1.75 -12.15
C ASN A 238 -10.33 2.00 -11.76
N GLN A 239 -10.60 1.97 -10.46
CA GLN A 239 -11.94 2.14 -9.90
C GLN A 239 -11.90 3.20 -8.79
N PRO A 240 -11.98 4.50 -9.15
CA PRO A 240 -11.99 5.58 -8.16
C PRO A 240 -13.30 5.66 -7.37
N ILE A 241 -14.39 5.12 -7.91
CA ILE A 241 -15.71 5.00 -7.27
C ILE A 241 -15.97 3.52 -7.06
N LYS A 242 -16.13 3.11 -5.79
CA LYS A 242 -16.47 1.75 -5.41
C LYS A 242 -17.77 1.75 -4.62
N LEU A 243 -18.65 0.84 -4.96
CA LEU A 243 -19.89 0.57 -4.24
C LEU A 243 -19.85 -0.83 -3.64
N GLY A 244 -20.43 -0.99 -2.46
CA GLY A 244 -20.49 -2.29 -1.81
C GLY A 244 -21.63 -2.38 -0.80
N TRP A 245 -22.19 -3.55 -0.70
CA TRP A 245 -23.24 -3.84 0.27
C TRP A 245 -22.66 -4.44 1.55
N LEU A 246 -23.17 -3.98 2.67
CA LEU A 246 -23.00 -4.60 3.98
C LEU A 246 -24.36 -4.71 4.64
N LEU A 247 -24.89 -5.92 4.74
CA LEU A 247 -26.28 -6.16 5.13
C LEU A 247 -27.22 -5.37 4.18
N ASP A 248 -28.14 -4.58 4.73
CA ASP A 248 -29.11 -3.80 3.98
C ASP A 248 -28.65 -2.36 3.66
N SER A 249 -27.37 -2.06 3.84
CA SER A 249 -26.81 -0.73 3.62
C SER A 249 -25.84 -0.74 2.45
N LEU A 250 -26.06 0.18 1.52
CA LEU A 250 -25.11 0.47 0.43
C LEU A 250 -24.07 1.48 0.93
N PHE A 251 -22.81 1.15 0.72
CA PHE A 251 -21.68 2.03 1.02
C PHE A 251 -21.01 2.46 -0.26
N ILE A 252 -20.46 3.67 -0.25
CA ILE A 252 -19.62 4.21 -1.29
C ILE A 252 -18.24 4.54 -0.73
N GLU A 253 -17.21 4.21 -1.50
CA GLU A 253 -15.83 4.57 -1.22
C GLU A 253 -15.29 5.34 -2.43
N LEU A 254 -14.76 6.54 -2.17
CA LEU A 254 -14.33 7.50 -3.18
C LEU A 254 -12.85 7.79 -3.05
N HIS A 255 -12.13 7.68 -4.16
CA HIS A 255 -10.72 8.04 -4.27
C HIS A 255 -10.54 9.09 -5.35
N PRO A 256 -9.60 10.04 -5.21
CA PRO A 256 -9.28 10.96 -6.28
C PRO A 256 -8.98 10.19 -7.58
N PRO A 257 -9.58 10.58 -8.72
CA PRO A 257 -9.20 10.00 -10.01
C PRO A 257 -7.72 10.20 -10.31
N LEU A 258 -7.18 9.39 -11.23
CA LEU A 258 -5.82 9.59 -11.72
C LEU A 258 -5.76 10.91 -12.48
N GLU A 259 -4.68 11.68 -12.28
CA GLU A 259 -4.50 13.01 -12.87
C GLU A 259 -4.66 13.03 -14.39
N GLU A 260 -4.16 11.98 -15.08
CA GLU A 260 -4.30 11.81 -16.53
C GLU A 260 -5.75 11.58 -17.00
N GLU A 261 -6.65 11.34 -16.08
CA GLU A 261 -8.07 11.05 -16.35
C GLU A 261 -9.02 12.14 -15.82
N GLU A 262 -8.50 13.27 -15.33
CA GLU A 262 -9.32 14.36 -14.81
C GLU A 262 -10.43 14.79 -15.78
N ALA A 263 -10.16 14.80 -17.09
CA ALA A 263 -11.15 15.13 -18.09
C ALA A 263 -12.31 14.09 -18.18
N ILE A 264 -12.02 12.82 -17.93
CA ILE A 264 -13.03 11.75 -17.89
C ILE A 264 -13.92 11.89 -16.67
N TYR A 265 -13.32 12.33 -15.56
CA TYR A 265 -13.99 12.49 -14.27
C TYR A 265 -14.34 13.96 -13.96
N ALA A 266 -14.51 14.80 -14.99
CA ALA A 266 -14.83 16.24 -14.78
C ALA A 266 -16.10 16.43 -13.94
N ASP A 267 -17.07 15.52 -14.03
CA ASP A 267 -18.29 15.50 -13.21
C ASP A 267 -18.28 14.32 -12.21
N TYR A 268 -17.17 14.17 -11.49
CA TYR A 268 -16.91 13.04 -10.59
C TYR A 268 -18.03 12.81 -9.57
N TRP A 269 -18.56 13.89 -8.97
CA TRP A 269 -19.66 13.79 -8.01
C TRP A 269 -20.95 13.29 -8.64
N GLN A 270 -21.28 13.74 -9.85
CA GLN A 270 -22.46 13.26 -10.55
C GLN A 270 -22.29 11.77 -10.95
N MET A 271 -21.08 11.38 -11.35
CA MET A 271 -20.79 9.97 -11.62
C MET A 271 -20.98 9.10 -10.37
N ALA A 272 -20.53 9.58 -9.20
CA ALA A 272 -20.74 8.88 -7.95
C ALA A 272 -22.23 8.78 -7.57
N VAL A 273 -23.01 9.84 -7.78
CA VAL A 273 -24.47 9.83 -7.57
C VAL A 273 -25.17 8.88 -8.53
N ASN A 274 -24.78 8.88 -9.81
CA ASN A 274 -25.35 7.97 -10.80
C ASN A 274 -25.08 6.51 -10.45
N ALA A 275 -23.85 6.20 -10.02
CA ALA A 275 -23.47 4.85 -9.60
C ALA A 275 -24.29 4.31 -8.41
N ILE A 276 -24.86 5.19 -7.57
CA ILE A 276 -25.76 4.80 -6.47
C ILE A 276 -27.17 4.46 -6.98
N ASN A 277 -27.58 5.09 -8.08
CA ASN A 277 -28.94 4.95 -8.62
C ASN A 277 -29.10 3.78 -9.62
N ASP A 278 -27.98 3.29 -10.16
CA ASP A 278 -27.91 2.13 -11.05
C ASP A 278 -27.85 0.80 -10.27
#